data_081821327395ec07906fdf848fcd83f2
#
_entry.id   081821327395ec07906fdf848fcd83f2
#
_cell.length_a   1.000
_cell.length_b   1.000
_cell.length_c   1.000
_cell.angle_alpha   90.00
_cell.angle_beta   90.00
_cell.angle_gamma   90.00
#
_symmetry.space_group_name_H-M   'P 1'
#
loop_
_entity.id
_entity.type
_entity.pdbx_description
1 polymer ?
#
loop_
_entity_poly.entity_id
_entity_poly.type
_entity_poly.pdbx_seq_one_letter_code
_entity_poly.pdbx_strand_id
1 'polypeptide(L)'
;MTPIGRTLAIAIVGAAATGCALRGSAPASAASSYDQTYLSASHNWAFRKQFPRVDALFNAFDYGHAKLYETLWSDPSAGREVLDDRQFRFITGDLLRHPPGVPLDEGAIAPGWEKLAPEIAEMFDWAHMLHRQIYDVWTDDRISASQKDAKVAEVVRYYKSRRSLAFSSKPKDMSLMEGQPYSLTFRKRFPTYNGLIWSYHWLQMTLYEALLSSGNPAQRRQNVDAVVARFWSLLDSAPASLPTAMPQSSEIAPLFTERYPEAAIIFDNLHSLHDVASDILADPAVPRAQKRRALIEAAVRYRDDTSFVVSIDDWKSMAHAMDLAKMGGPAPITR
;
A
#
# COMPACT_ATOMS: atom_id res chain seq x y z
N MET A 1 -55.97 -27.21 -79.68
CA MET A 1 -55.15 -25.98 -79.57
C MET A 1 -54.59 -25.93 -78.17
N THR A 2 -53.38 -26.40 -78.03
CA THR A 2 -52.63 -26.49 -76.78
C THR A 2 -51.60 -25.33 -76.70
N PRO A 3 -51.43 -24.72 -75.58
CA PRO A 3 -50.12 -24.00 -75.34
C PRO A 3 -49.26 -24.75 -74.36
N ILE A 4 -48.07 -24.76 -74.73
CA ILE A 4 -46.88 -25.33 -74.11
C ILE A 4 -46.49 -24.57 -72.81
N GLY A 5 -46.50 -25.32 -71.71
CA GLY A 5 -45.94 -24.80 -70.47
C GLY A 5 -44.41 -24.97 -70.45
N ARG A 6 -43.69 -23.87 -70.27
CA ARG A 6 -42.26 -23.87 -70.01
C ARG A 6 -42.00 -23.92 -68.49
N THR A 7 -41.42 -25.03 -68.08
CA THR A 7 -40.96 -25.20 -66.68
C THR A 7 -39.58 -24.53 -66.55
N LEU A 8 -39.49 -23.52 -65.67
CA LEU A 8 -38.25 -22.86 -65.34
C LEU A 8 -37.61 -23.55 -64.15
N ALA A 9 -36.55 -24.24 -64.31
CA ALA A 9 -35.74 -24.83 -63.22
C ALA A 9 -34.88 -23.76 -62.62
N ILE A 10 -35.16 -23.41 -61.35
CA ILE A 10 -34.31 -22.50 -60.56
C ILE A 10 -33.28 -23.39 -59.82
N ALA A 11 -32.03 -23.27 -60.25
CA ALA A 11 -30.90 -23.85 -59.50
C ALA A 11 -30.57 -22.99 -58.29
N ILE A 12 -30.82 -23.50 -57.10
CA ILE A 12 -30.39 -22.88 -55.87
C ILE A 12 -28.92 -23.25 -55.67
N VAL A 13 -28.03 -22.31 -55.91
CA VAL A 13 -26.62 -22.40 -55.49
C VAL A 13 -26.54 -22.09 -54.02
N GLY A 14 -26.37 -23.13 -53.20
CA GLY A 14 -26.10 -22.99 -51.76
C GLY A 14 -24.68 -22.45 -51.56
N ALA A 15 -24.56 -21.18 -51.21
CA ALA A 15 -23.32 -20.62 -50.70
C ALA A 15 -23.12 -21.07 -49.27
N ALA A 16 -22.23 -22.03 -49.05
CA ALA A 16 -21.76 -22.38 -47.72
C ALA A 16 -20.92 -21.20 -47.19
N ALA A 17 -21.55 -20.36 -46.35
CA ALA A 17 -20.86 -19.35 -45.57
C ALA A 17 -20.06 -20.07 -44.47
N THR A 18 -18.76 -20.32 -44.73
CA THR A 18 -17.80 -20.64 -43.70
C THR A 18 -17.65 -19.42 -42.80
N GLY A 19 -18.46 -19.35 -41.74
CA GLY A 19 -18.33 -18.40 -40.68
C GLY A 19 -17.01 -18.68 -39.94
N CYS A 20 -15.91 -18.01 -40.32
CA CYS A 20 -14.81 -17.81 -39.42
C CYS A 20 -15.33 -17.04 -38.21
N ALA A 21 -15.70 -17.78 -37.15
CA ALA A 21 -15.85 -17.19 -35.84
C ALA A 21 -14.48 -16.61 -35.45
N LEU A 22 -14.32 -15.32 -35.69
CA LEU A 22 -13.31 -14.53 -35.00
C LEU A 22 -13.60 -14.73 -33.50
N ARG A 23 -12.93 -15.70 -32.90
CA ARG A 23 -12.75 -15.69 -31.44
C ARG A 23 -12.06 -14.36 -31.15
N GLY A 24 -12.82 -13.35 -30.80
CA GLY A 24 -12.32 -12.17 -30.14
C GLY A 24 -11.61 -12.69 -28.91
N SER A 25 -10.28 -12.71 -28.95
CA SER A 25 -9.48 -12.78 -27.74
C SER A 25 -10.03 -11.67 -26.86
N ALA A 26 -10.61 -12.03 -25.71
CA ALA A 26 -10.90 -11.07 -24.66
C ALA A 26 -9.64 -10.19 -24.53
N PRO A 27 -9.77 -8.87 -24.46
CA PRO A 27 -8.63 -8.02 -24.22
C PRO A 27 -7.89 -8.61 -23.03
N ALA A 28 -6.61 -8.94 -23.18
CA ALA A 28 -5.79 -9.32 -22.06
C ALA A 28 -6.03 -8.22 -21.03
N SER A 29 -6.53 -8.58 -19.85
CA SER A 29 -6.68 -7.64 -18.75
C SER A 29 -5.33 -6.95 -18.66
N ALA A 30 -5.31 -5.62 -18.76
CA ALA A 30 -4.07 -4.88 -18.62
C ALA A 30 -3.45 -5.38 -17.31
N ALA A 31 -2.24 -5.97 -17.41
CA ALA A 31 -1.54 -6.45 -16.23
C ALA A 31 -1.44 -5.26 -15.29
N SER A 32 -1.77 -5.45 -14.01
CA SER A 32 -1.65 -4.38 -13.03
C SER A 32 -0.22 -3.86 -13.04
N SER A 33 0.02 -2.61 -12.65
CA SER A 33 1.38 -2.04 -12.55
C SER A 33 2.28 -2.91 -11.67
N TYR A 34 1.71 -3.57 -10.67
CA TYR A 34 2.38 -4.56 -9.82
C TYR A 34 2.90 -5.77 -10.62
N ASP A 35 2.08 -6.37 -11.47
CA ASP A 35 2.45 -7.56 -12.24
C ASP A 35 3.59 -7.29 -13.22
N GLN A 36 3.66 -6.07 -13.75
CA GLN A 36 4.72 -5.67 -14.71
C GLN A 36 6.07 -5.41 -14.03
N THR A 37 6.08 -5.04 -12.77
CA THR A 37 7.25 -4.56 -12.06
C THR A 37 7.73 -5.47 -10.93
N TYR A 38 6.98 -6.52 -10.60
CA TYR A 38 7.45 -7.55 -9.68
C TYR A 38 8.76 -8.20 -10.17
N LEU A 39 9.75 -8.34 -9.29
CA LEU A 39 10.92 -9.16 -9.57
C LEU A 39 10.47 -10.61 -9.76
N SER A 40 10.66 -11.16 -10.93
CA SER A 40 10.29 -12.55 -11.22
C SER A 40 11.08 -13.50 -10.32
N ALA A 41 10.37 -14.23 -9.45
CA ALA A 41 10.96 -15.14 -8.49
C ALA A 41 9.98 -16.25 -8.10
N SER A 42 10.52 -17.35 -7.57
CA SER A 42 9.72 -18.52 -7.15
C SER A 42 8.79 -18.24 -5.98
N HIS A 43 9.09 -17.20 -5.18
CA HIS A 43 8.30 -16.80 -4.01
C HIS A 43 7.11 -15.89 -4.33
N ASN A 44 6.99 -15.40 -5.57
CA ASN A 44 5.91 -14.48 -5.93
C ASN A 44 4.53 -15.07 -5.60
N TRP A 45 3.69 -14.24 -4.98
CA TRP A 45 2.32 -14.55 -4.59
C TRP A 45 2.17 -15.62 -3.49
N ALA A 46 3.25 -15.99 -2.79
CA ALA A 46 3.18 -16.95 -1.70
C ALA A 46 2.31 -16.44 -0.54
N PHE A 47 2.41 -15.16 -0.20
CA PHE A 47 1.59 -14.55 0.83
C PHE A 47 0.10 -14.54 0.44
N ARG A 48 -0.24 -14.08 -0.76
CA ARG A 48 -1.60 -14.11 -1.28
C ARG A 48 -2.21 -15.51 -1.27
N LYS A 49 -1.42 -16.52 -1.62
CA LYS A 49 -1.88 -17.91 -1.62
C LYS A 49 -2.16 -18.44 -0.20
N GLN A 50 -1.33 -18.10 0.79
CA GLN A 50 -1.49 -18.59 2.17
C GLN A 50 -2.47 -17.74 2.98
N PHE A 51 -2.53 -16.44 2.74
CA PHE A 51 -3.33 -15.46 3.48
C PHE A 51 -4.18 -14.57 2.55
N PRO A 52 -5.05 -15.15 1.70
CA PRO A 52 -5.75 -14.38 0.66
C PRO A 52 -6.63 -13.24 1.21
N ARG A 53 -7.22 -13.43 2.39
CA ARG A 53 -8.02 -12.38 3.04
C ARG A 53 -7.17 -11.24 3.58
N VAL A 54 -5.98 -11.52 4.08
CA VAL A 54 -5.05 -10.51 4.58
C VAL A 54 -4.43 -9.74 3.42
N ASP A 55 -4.03 -10.43 2.34
CA ASP A 55 -3.56 -9.78 1.11
C ASP A 55 -4.62 -8.84 0.53
N ALA A 56 -5.89 -9.24 0.54
CA ALA A 56 -6.97 -8.40 0.05
C ALA A 56 -7.19 -7.12 0.89
N LEU A 57 -6.84 -7.12 2.18
CA LEU A 57 -6.90 -5.89 2.99
C LEU A 57 -5.98 -4.80 2.42
N PHE A 58 -4.81 -5.16 1.87
CA PHE A 58 -3.91 -4.19 1.24
C PHE A 58 -4.52 -3.54 0.01
N ASN A 59 -5.33 -4.27 -0.77
CA ASN A 59 -6.06 -3.68 -1.89
C ASN A 59 -7.09 -2.63 -1.42
N ALA A 60 -7.69 -2.83 -0.23
CA ALA A 60 -8.58 -1.84 0.38
C ALA A 60 -7.80 -0.65 0.98
N PHE A 61 -6.54 -0.85 1.42
CA PHE A 61 -5.67 0.26 1.87
C PHE A 61 -5.33 1.21 0.72
N ASP A 62 -5.07 0.67 -0.48
CA ASP A 62 -4.84 1.46 -1.68
C ASP A 62 -6.01 2.44 -1.92
N TYR A 63 -7.26 1.96 -1.78
CA TYR A 63 -8.43 2.85 -1.85
C TYR A 63 -8.40 3.94 -0.76
N GLY A 64 -8.05 3.59 0.46
CA GLY A 64 -8.01 4.53 1.58
C GLY A 64 -7.03 5.69 1.33
N HIS A 65 -5.82 5.38 0.87
CA HIS A 65 -4.81 6.38 0.52
C HIS A 65 -5.22 7.22 -0.69
N ALA A 66 -5.63 6.58 -1.78
CA ALA A 66 -6.06 7.28 -2.98
C ALA A 66 -7.23 8.24 -2.70
N LYS A 67 -8.23 7.78 -1.92
CA LYS A 67 -9.38 8.59 -1.55
C LYS A 67 -9.01 9.78 -0.65
N LEU A 68 -8.04 9.58 0.24
CA LEU A 68 -7.49 10.65 1.07
C LEU A 68 -6.90 11.77 0.21
N TYR A 69 -5.93 11.45 -0.65
CA TYR A 69 -5.24 12.45 -1.47
C TYR A 69 -6.19 13.13 -2.46
N GLU A 70 -7.06 12.36 -3.10
CA GLU A 70 -8.06 12.92 -4.02
C GLU A 70 -8.98 13.90 -3.29
N THR A 71 -9.48 13.56 -2.11
CA THR A 71 -10.36 14.45 -1.33
C THR A 71 -9.65 15.74 -0.94
N LEU A 72 -8.43 15.62 -0.36
CA LEU A 72 -7.68 16.82 0.08
C LEU A 72 -7.28 17.73 -1.09
N TRP A 73 -7.05 17.15 -2.29
CA TRP A 73 -6.70 17.93 -3.46
C TRP A 73 -7.92 18.51 -4.18
N SER A 74 -8.96 17.72 -4.41
CA SER A 74 -10.13 18.10 -5.20
C SER A 74 -11.15 18.90 -4.41
N ASP A 75 -11.24 18.68 -3.09
CA ASP A 75 -12.10 19.41 -2.16
C ASP A 75 -11.32 19.91 -0.93
N PRO A 76 -10.49 20.96 -1.07
CA PRO A 76 -9.72 21.50 0.06
C PRO A 76 -10.57 22.01 1.22
N SER A 77 -11.87 22.28 0.97
CA SER A 77 -12.85 22.72 1.96
C SER A 77 -13.52 21.56 2.71
N ALA A 78 -13.24 20.31 2.32
CA ALA A 78 -13.82 19.13 2.96
C ALA A 78 -13.68 19.20 4.49
N GLY A 79 -14.80 19.05 5.16
CA GLY A 79 -14.86 18.97 6.62
C GLY A 79 -14.69 17.51 7.10
N ARG A 80 -14.73 17.34 8.43
CA ARG A 80 -14.60 16.00 9.07
C ARG A 80 -15.67 15.02 8.61
N GLU A 81 -16.87 15.51 8.27
CA GLU A 81 -17.97 14.68 7.79
C GLU A 81 -17.64 13.92 6.49
N VAL A 82 -16.67 14.40 5.70
CA VAL A 82 -16.25 13.72 4.47
C VAL A 82 -15.32 12.55 4.79
N LEU A 83 -14.21 12.80 5.49
CA LEU A 83 -13.18 11.79 5.76
C LEU A 83 -13.44 11.05 7.07
N ASP A 84 -13.54 11.75 8.21
CA ASP A 84 -13.65 11.13 9.54
C ASP A 84 -14.98 10.39 9.73
N ASP A 85 -16.08 10.82 9.05
CA ASP A 85 -17.38 10.18 9.19
C ASP A 85 -17.69 9.27 8.00
N ARG A 86 -17.96 9.86 6.82
CA ARG A 86 -18.50 9.10 5.69
C ARG A 86 -17.49 8.10 5.12
N GLN A 87 -16.27 8.54 4.82
CA GLN A 87 -15.26 7.66 4.25
C GLN A 87 -14.76 6.64 5.28
N PHE A 88 -14.54 7.07 6.52
CA PHE A 88 -14.15 6.15 7.59
C PHE A 88 -15.18 5.03 7.75
N ARG A 89 -16.49 5.36 7.86
CA ARG A 89 -17.55 4.35 7.98
C ARG A 89 -17.64 3.44 6.75
N PHE A 90 -17.51 3.98 5.54
CA PHE A 90 -17.51 3.16 4.34
C PHE A 90 -16.34 2.17 4.32
N ILE A 91 -15.14 2.65 4.61
CA ILE A 91 -13.93 1.82 4.56
C ILE A 91 -13.99 0.74 5.66
N THR A 92 -14.30 1.11 6.90
CA THR A 92 -14.26 0.16 8.03
C THR A 92 -15.49 -0.75 8.10
N GLY A 93 -16.64 -0.26 7.68
CA GLY A 93 -17.91 -0.99 7.72
C GLY A 93 -18.18 -1.87 6.51
N ASP A 94 -17.65 -1.51 5.33
CA ASP A 94 -17.93 -2.22 4.08
C ASP A 94 -16.65 -2.67 3.36
N LEU A 95 -15.80 -1.74 2.90
CA LEU A 95 -14.69 -2.06 2.02
C LEU A 95 -13.68 -3.05 2.65
N LEU A 96 -13.26 -2.85 3.89
CA LEU A 96 -12.35 -3.76 4.59
C LEU A 96 -13.03 -5.09 4.97
N ARG A 97 -14.36 -5.11 5.13
CA ARG A 97 -15.13 -6.34 5.39
C ARG A 97 -15.28 -7.19 4.14
N HIS A 98 -15.32 -6.56 2.95
CA HIS A 98 -15.44 -7.16 1.63
C HIS A 98 -14.32 -6.66 0.69
N PRO A 99 -13.04 -6.85 1.04
CA PRO A 99 -11.96 -6.21 0.33
C PRO A 99 -11.81 -6.76 -1.09
N PRO A 100 -11.39 -5.93 -2.06
CA PRO A 100 -11.15 -6.36 -3.44
C PRO A 100 -10.11 -7.48 -3.51
N GLY A 101 -10.38 -8.51 -4.30
CA GLY A 101 -9.47 -9.65 -4.49
C GLY A 101 -8.22 -9.35 -5.34
N VAL A 102 -8.16 -8.15 -5.94
CA VAL A 102 -7.05 -7.67 -6.78
C VAL A 102 -6.73 -6.23 -6.42
N PRO A 103 -5.48 -5.78 -6.63
CA PRO A 103 -5.09 -4.39 -6.45
C PRO A 103 -5.99 -3.46 -7.25
N LEU A 104 -6.30 -2.31 -6.66
CA LEU A 104 -7.10 -1.27 -7.30
C LEU A 104 -6.21 -0.37 -8.16
N ASP A 105 -6.80 0.22 -9.19
CA ASP A 105 -6.16 1.27 -9.98
C ASP A 105 -6.36 2.60 -9.25
N GLU A 106 -5.31 3.07 -8.56
CA GLU A 106 -5.35 4.32 -7.80
C GLU A 106 -5.62 5.52 -8.70
N GLY A 107 -5.12 5.54 -9.92
CA GLY A 107 -5.38 6.59 -10.90
C GLY A 107 -6.85 6.70 -11.29
N ALA A 108 -7.60 5.59 -11.26
CA ALA A 108 -9.05 5.62 -11.47
C ALA A 108 -9.81 6.16 -10.24
N ILE A 109 -9.26 5.98 -9.03
CA ILE A 109 -9.85 6.44 -7.77
C ILE A 109 -9.47 7.91 -7.50
N ALA A 110 -8.24 8.29 -7.80
CA ALA A 110 -7.62 9.56 -7.47
C ALA A 110 -7.03 10.28 -8.70
N PRO A 111 -7.81 10.55 -9.77
CA PRO A 111 -7.28 11.12 -11.01
C PRO A 111 -6.72 12.54 -10.84
N GLY A 112 -7.19 13.28 -9.84
CA GLY A 112 -6.68 14.61 -9.52
C GLY A 112 -5.31 14.54 -8.83
N TRP A 113 -5.13 13.62 -7.91
CA TRP A 113 -3.86 13.34 -7.25
C TRP A 113 -2.80 12.84 -8.24
N GLU A 114 -3.15 11.87 -9.07
CA GLU A 114 -2.25 11.34 -10.11
C GLU A 114 -1.74 12.41 -11.08
N LYS A 115 -2.60 13.37 -11.44
CA LYS A 115 -2.18 14.52 -12.25
C LYS A 115 -1.33 15.52 -11.48
N LEU A 116 -1.54 15.65 -10.17
CA LEU A 116 -0.80 16.57 -9.33
C LEU A 116 0.63 16.10 -9.11
N ALA A 117 0.81 14.84 -8.74
CA ALA A 117 2.09 14.31 -8.27
C ALA A 117 2.31 12.84 -8.67
N PRO A 118 2.32 12.52 -10.00
CA PRO A 118 2.48 11.15 -10.48
C PRO A 118 3.78 10.50 -9.97
N GLU A 119 4.84 11.29 -9.80
CA GLU A 119 6.13 10.79 -9.34
C GLU A 119 6.06 10.27 -7.90
N ILE A 120 5.18 10.84 -7.07
CA ILE A 120 5.00 10.41 -5.67
C ILE A 120 4.07 9.20 -5.61
N ALA A 121 3.02 9.16 -6.41
CA ALA A 121 2.17 7.98 -6.55
C ALA A 121 3.01 6.75 -6.97
N GLU A 122 3.85 6.89 -8.00
CA GLU A 122 4.78 5.83 -8.42
C GLU A 122 5.77 5.43 -7.31
N MET A 123 6.24 6.38 -6.48
CA MET A 123 7.12 6.07 -5.35
C MET A 123 6.40 5.23 -4.29
N PHE A 124 5.15 5.54 -3.99
CA PHE A 124 4.33 4.79 -3.04
C PHE A 124 4.09 3.37 -3.55
N ASP A 125 3.64 3.23 -4.79
CA ASP A 125 3.43 1.93 -5.43
C ASP A 125 4.70 1.08 -5.43
N TRP A 126 5.85 1.69 -5.76
CA TRP A 126 7.13 1.00 -5.78
C TRP A 126 7.52 0.46 -4.41
N ALA A 127 7.26 1.20 -3.34
CA ALA A 127 7.53 0.76 -1.97
C ALA A 127 6.51 -0.28 -1.47
N HIS A 128 5.24 -0.17 -1.86
CA HIS A 128 4.24 -1.19 -1.55
C HIS A 128 4.56 -2.54 -2.23
N MET A 129 5.15 -2.53 -3.44
CA MET A 129 5.67 -3.76 -4.04
C MET A 129 6.78 -4.40 -3.21
N LEU A 130 7.70 -3.62 -2.66
CA LEU A 130 8.73 -4.16 -1.76
C LEU A 130 8.10 -4.82 -0.53
N HIS A 131 7.07 -4.21 0.08
CA HIS A 131 6.31 -4.82 1.16
C HIS A 131 5.78 -6.20 0.77
N ARG A 132 5.07 -6.29 -0.35
CA ARG A 132 4.45 -7.54 -0.81
C ARG A 132 5.50 -8.60 -1.12
N GLN A 133 6.61 -8.24 -1.75
CA GLN A 133 7.67 -9.20 -2.07
C GLN A 133 8.39 -9.75 -0.84
N ILE A 134 8.60 -8.94 0.21
CA ILE A 134 9.18 -9.45 1.45
C ILE A 134 8.21 -10.41 2.16
N TYR A 135 6.90 -10.12 2.17
CA TYR A 135 5.90 -11.07 2.68
C TYR A 135 5.93 -12.38 1.91
N ASP A 136 6.03 -12.36 0.58
CA ASP A 136 6.12 -13.55 -0.25
C ASP A 136 7.34 -14.41 0.13
N VAL A 137 8.51 -13.79 0.27
CA VAL A 137 9.74 -14.50 0.70
C VAL A 137 9.53 -15.21 2.03
N TRP A 138 8.96 -14.53 3.02
CA TRP A 138 8.79 -15.10 4.36
C TRP A 138 7.69 -16.15 4.43
N THR A 139 6.74 -16.09 3.55
CA THR A 139 5.60 -17.01 3.49
C THR A 139 5.91 -18.25 2.66
N ASP A 140 6.86 -18.19 1.74
CA ASP A 140 7.19 -19.34 0.89
C ASP A 140 7.95 -20.42 1.67
N ASP A 141 7.27 -21.54 1.94
CA ASP A 141 7.82 -22.69 2.66
C ASP A 141 8.82 -23.51 1.83
N ARG A 142 8.92 -23.24 0.52
CA ARG A 142 9.92 -23.89 -0.36
C ARG A 142 11.30 -23.26 -0.20
N ILE A 143 11.38 -22.06 0.38
CA ILE A 143 12.63 -21.34 0.65
C ILE A 143 13.06 -21.67 2.09
N SER A 144 14.23 -22.25 2.26
CA SER A 144 14.77 -22.52 3.59
C SER A 144 15.04 -21.23 4.38
N ALA A 145 15.00 -21.29 5.70
CA ALA A 145 15.25 -20.14 6.58
C ALA A 145 16.58 -19.43 6.27
N SER A 146 17.63 -20.19 5.95
CA SER A 146 18.95 -19.66 5.57
C SER A 146 18.99 -18.97 4.22
N GLN A 147 18.04 -19.27 3.33
CA GLN A 147 17.94 -18.64 2.00
C GLN A 147 17.08 -17.36 2.03
N LYS A 148 16.19 -17.22 3.02
CA LYS A 148 15.27 -16.08 3.08
C LYS A 148 15.99 -14.75 3.18
N ASP A 149 17.07 -14.67 3.95
CA ASP A 149 17.86 -13.44 4.07
C ASP A 149 18.47 -13.00 2.73
N ALA A 150 19.03 -13.95 1.98
CA ALA A 150 19.57 -13.66 0.66
C ALA A 150 18.48 -13.21 -0.31
N LYS A 151 17.27 -13.78 -0.22
CA LYS A 151 16.12 -13.38 -1.05
C LYS A 151 15.57 -12.01 -0.67
N VAL A 152 15.48 -11.68 0.62
CA VAL A 152 15.12 -10.31 1.06
C VAL A 152 16.16 -9.31 0.57
N ALA A 153 17.45 -9.62 0.70
CA ALA A 153 18.52 -8.76 0.17
C ALA A 153 18.44 -8.58 -1.36
N GLU A 154 17.98 -9.60 -2.09
CA GLU A 154 17.76 -9.52 -3.55
C GLU A 154 16.61 -8.56 -3.89
N VAL A 155 15.45 -8.67 -3.25
CA VAL A 155 14.31 -7.78 -3.51
C VAL A 155 14.60 -6.35 -3.07
N VAL A 156 15.32 -6.12 -1.97
CA VAL A 156 15.76 -4.80 -1.54
C VAL A 156 16.73 -4.18 -2.58
N ARG A 157 17.69 -4.94 -3.10
CA ARG A 157 18.56 -4.45 -4.18
C ARG A 157 17.78 -4.11 -5.45
N TYR A 158 16.82 -4.95 -5.82
CA TYR A 158 15.94 -4.68 -6.97
C TYR A 158 15.14 -3.40 -6.76
N TYR A 159 14.54 -3.22 -5.60
CA TYR A 159 13.86 -1.99 -5.23
C TYR A 159 14.78 -0.77 -5.36
N LYS A 160 15.97 -0.82 -4.77
CA LYS A 160 16.97 0.27 -4.81
C LYS A 160 17.54 0.54 -6.20
N SER A 161 17.36 -0.37 -7.18
CA SER A 161 17.83 -0.16 -8.56
C SER A 161 17.09 0.96 -9.29
N ARG A 162 15.84 1.25 -8.91
CA ARG A 162 15.05 2.38 -9.44
C ARG A 162 15.21 3.61 -8.55
N ARG A 163 16.37 4.24 -8.61
CA ARG A 163 16.73 5.37 -7.75
C ARG A 163 15.77 6.56 -7.80
N SER A 164 15.04 6.73 -8.90
CA SER A 164 14.02 7.79 -9.03
C SER A 164 12.77 7.53 -8.20
N LEU A 165 12.51 6.28 -7.81
CA LEU A 165 11.33 5.86 -7.07
C LEU A 165 11.63 5.37 -5.67
N ALA A 166 12.86 4.89 -5.43
CA ALA A 166 13.24 4.29 -4.16
C ALA A 166 13.40 5.34 -3.05
N PHE A 167 12.79 5.09 -1.91
CA PHE A 167 13.09 5.79 -0.68
C PHE A 167 14.52 5.50 -0.21
N SER A 168 15.13 6.45 0.48
CA SER A 168 16.44 6.26 1.12
C SER A 168 16.38 5.13 2.15
N SER A 169 17.45 4.34 2.24
CA SER A 169 17.68 3.41 3.35
C SER A 169 18.49 4.04 4.50
N LYS A 170 18.54 5.37 4.55
CA LYS A 170 19.07 6.13 5.66
C LYS A 170 17.92 6.66 6.51
N PRO A 171 17.99 6.50 7.85
CA PRO A 171 16.93 6.99 8.71
C PRO A 171 16.89 8.51 8.71
N LYS A 172 15.68 9.06 8.80
CA LYS A 172 15.44 10.49 8.80
C LYS A 172 15.08 10.98 10.20
N ASP A 173 15.55 12.19 10.53
CA ASP A 173 15.13 12.88 11.73
C ASP A 173 13.62 13.16 11.69
N MET A 174 12.96 12.99 12.83
CA MET A 174 11.51 13.16 12.97
C MET A 174 11.06 14.60 12.61
N SER A 175 11.95 15.60 12.70
CA SER A 175 11.63 16.96 12.30
C SER A 175 11.37 17.12 10.80
N LEU A 176 11.79 16.15 9.97
CA LEU A 176 11.40 16.13 8.56
C LEU A 176 9.88 15.90 8.41
N MET A 177 9.26 15.12 9.29
CA MET A 177 7.83 14.86 9.31
C MET A 177 7.07 15.88 10.17
N GLU A 178 7.52 16.14 11.40
CA GLU A 178 6.76 16.89 12.41
C GLU A 178 7.23 18.32 12.63
N GLY A 179 8.36 18.72 12.06
CA GLY A 179 8.97 20.05 12.26
C GLY A 179 8.79 21.03 11.10
N GLN A 180 8.00 20.71 10.08
CA GLN A 180 7.77 21.59 8.94
C GLN A 180 6.57 22.53 9.19
N PRO A 181 6.48 23.68 8.51
CA PRO A 181 5.36 24.62 8.73
C PRO A 181 3.95 24.00 8.55
N TYR A 182 3.82 23.02 7.68
CA TYR A 182 2.55 22.32 7.40
C TYR A 182 2.31 21.11 8.30
N SER A 183 3.29 20.68 9.09
CA SER A 183 3.24 19.44 9.87
C SER A 183 2.05 19.41 10.83
N LEU A 184 1.51 18.22 11.03
CA LEU A 184 0.39 17.92 11.92
C LEU A 184 -0.97 18.53 11.48
N THR A 185 -1.06 19.15 10.31
CA THR A 185 -2.31 19.78 9.83
C THR A 185 -3.37 18.73 9.52
N PHE A 186 -3.00 17.67 8.81
CA PHE A 186 -3.92 16.57 8.50
C PHE A 186 -4.40 15.88 9.79
N ARG A 187 -3.49 15.51 10.67
CA ARG A 187 -3.74 14.89 11.96
C ARG A 187 -4.72 15.71 12.83
N LYS A 188 -4.60 17.03 12.84
CA LYS A 188 -5.48 17.93 13.57
C LYS A 188 -6.86 18.09 12.91
N ARG A 189 -6.90 18.13 11.58
CA ARG A 189 -8.15 18.29 10.84
C ARG A 189 -8.98 17.02 10.79
N PHE A 190 -8.34 15.85 10.60
CA PHE A 190 -8.98 14.55 10.36
C PHE A 190 -8.40 13.45 11.25
N PRO A 191 -8.51 13.57 12.60
CA PRO A 191 -7.86 12.66 13.53
C PRO A 191 -8.31 11.20 13.39
N THR A 192 -9.58 10.96 13.04
CA THR A 192 -10.12 9.60 12.90
C THR A 192 -9.58 8.93 11.63
N TYR A 193 -9.58 9.66 10.51
CA TYR A 193 -9.03 9.13 9.27
C TYR A 193 -7.51 8.94 9.33
N ASN A 194 -6.81 9.87 9.97
CA ASN A 194 -5.39 9.73 10.23
C ASN A 194 -5.08 8.47 11.06
N GLY A 195 -5.86 8.21 12.09
CA GLY A 195 -5.75 6.98 12.89
C GLY A 195 -6.05 5.71 12.10
N LEU A 196 -6.97 5.76 11.12
CA LEU A 196 -7.21 4.66 10.18
C LEU A 196 -5.96 4.37 9.33
N ILE A 197 -5.36 5.41 8.73
CA ILE A 197 -4.13 5.28 7.93
C ILE A 197 -3.00 4.69 8.78
N TRP A 198 -2.83 5.15 10.01
CA TRP A 198 -1.81 4.57 10.90
C TRP A 198 -2.13 3.15 11.36
N SER A 199 -3.40 2.78 11.46
CA SER A 199 -3.78 1.38 11.67
C SER A 199 -3.35 0.48 10.51
N TYR A 200 -3.39 0.99 9.26
CA TYR A 200 -2.88 0.29 8.09
C TYR A 200 -1.36 0.07 8.21
N HIS A 201 -0.60 1.13 8.51
CA HIS A 201 0.85 1.04 8.68
C HIS A 201 1.23 0.12 9.85
N TRP A 202 0.48 0.18 10.96
CA TRP A 202 0.66 -0.75 12.07
C TRP A 202 0.47 -2.21 11.61
N LEU A 203 -0.60 -2.51 10.88
CA LEU A 203 -0.83 -3.85 10.35
C LEU A 203 0.30 -4.29 9.42
N GLN A 204 0.70 -3.43 8.49
CA GLN A 204 1.79 -3.73 7.55
C GLN A 204 3.07 -4.13 8.29
N MET A 205 3.47 -3.38 9.30
CA MET A 205 4.72 -3.66 10.01
C MET A 205 4.61 -4.85 10.96
N THR A 206 3.51 -4.99 11.71
CA THR A 206 3.34 -6.10 12.65
C THR A 206 3.18 -7.46 11.98
N LEU A 207 2.76 -7.52 10.71
CA LEU A 207 2.78 -8.76 9.93
C LEU A 207 4.20 -9.29 9.74
N TYR A 208 5.23 -8.44 9.63
CA TYR A 208 6.62 -8.92 9.62
C TYR A 208 6.99 -9.64 10.92
N GLU A 209 6.61 -9.07 12.05
CA GLU A 209 6.83 -9.74 13.34
C GLU A 209 6.15 -11.11 13.38
N ALA A 210 4.89 -11.19 12.92
CA ALA A 210 4.15 -12.45 12.86
C ALA A 210 4.81 -13.49 11.96
N LEU A 211 5.35 -13.05 10.81
CA LEU A 211 6.00 -13.96 9.86
C LEU A 211 7.38 -14.40 10.34
N LEU A 212 8.16 -13.51 10.94
CA LEU A 212 9.54 -13.77 11.37
C LEU A 212 9.62 -14.56 12.68
N SER A 213 8.70 -14.31 13.62
CA SER A 213 8.68 -14.97 14.93
C SER A 213 8.26 -16.44 14.87
N SER A 214 7.76 -16.90 13.74
CA SER A 214 7.10 -18.19 13.63
C SER A 214 8.07 -19.31 13.25
N GLY A 215 8.16 -20.33 14.09
CA GLY A 215 9.02 -21.52 13.86
C GLY A 215 8.44 -22.54 12.86
N ASN A 216 7.13 -22.45 12.57
CA ASN A 216 6.44 -23.38 11.66
C ASN A 216 5.18 -22.74 11.05
N PRO A 217 4.59 -23.34 10.00
CA PRO A 217 3.43 -22.78 9.32
C PRO A 217 2.17 -22.61 10.20
N ALA A 218 1.95 -23.48 11.18
CA ALA A 218 0.79 -23.40 12.09
C ALA A 218 0.93 -22.17 13.02
N GLN A 219 2.10 -21.99 13.64
CA GLN A 219 2.39 -20.82 14.47
C GLN A 219 2.31 -19.53 13.64
N ARG A 220 2.82 -19.54 12.42
CA ARG A 220 2.73 -18.39 11.51
C ARG A 220 1.27 -17.99 11.26
N ARG A 221 0.39 -18.94 10.97
CA ARG A 221 -1.04 -18.68 10.81
C ARG A 221 -1.64 -18.09 12.08
N GLN A 222 -1.37 -18.69 13.23
CA GLN A 222 -1.85 -18.18 14.52
C GLN A 222 -1.39 -16.75 14.79
N ASN A 223 -0.12 -16.42 14.54
CA ASN A 223 0.43 -15.09 14.75
C ASN A 223 -0.17 -14.06 13.76
N VAL A 224 -0.32 -14.43 12.50
CA VAL A 224 -0.99 -13.57 11.50
C VAL A 224 -2.44 -13.32 11.89
N ASP A 225 -3.19 -14.35 12.30
CA ASP A 225 -4.57 -14.22 12.74
C ASP A 225 -4.68 -13.30 13.98
N ALA A 226 -3.75 -13.40 14.93
CA ALA A 226 -3.71 -12.54 16.12
C ALA A 226 -3.44 -11.07 15.76
N VAL A 227 -2.51 -10.80 14.84
CA VAL A 227 -2.24 -9.45 14.32
C VAL A 227 -3.47 -8.88 13.62
N VAL A 228 -4.13 -9.65 12.76
CA VAL A 228 -5.36 -9.22 12.07
C VAL A 228 -6.50 -8.99 13.06
N ALA A 229 -6.66 -9.84 14.07
CA ALA A 229 -7.67 -9.63 15.12
C ALA A 229 -7.41 -8.33 15.90
N ARG A 230 -6.15 -8.02 16.22
CA ARG A 230 -5.80 -6.74 16.86
C ARG A 230 -6.10 -5.56 15.96
N PHE A 231 -5.79 -5.63 14.67
CA PHE A 231 -6.15 -4.60 13.69
C PHE A 231 -7.66 -4.31 13.72
N TRP A 232 -8.50 -5.35 13.68
CA TRP A 232 -9.94 -5.17 13.78
C TRP A 232 -10.36 -4.55 15.11
N SER A 233 -9.72 -4.92 16.22
CA SER A 233 -10.03 -4.31 17.51
C SER A 233 -9.71 -2.81 17.57
N LEU A 234 -8.68 -2.35 16.84
CA LEU A 234 -8.39 -0.92 16.69
C LEU A 234 -9.52 -0.19 15.96
N LEU A 235 -10.08 -0.80 14.91
CA LEU A 235 -11.13 -0.18 14.11
C LEU A 235 -12.51 -0.27 14.77
N ASP A 236 -12.84 -1.41 15.38
CA ASP A 236 -14.15 -1.65 15.98
C ASP A 236 -14.39 -0.80 17.24
N SER A 237 -13.32 -0.36 17.90
CA SER A 237 -13.37 0.52 19.07
C SER A 237 -12.97 1.97 18.78
N ALA A 238 -12.94 2.34 17.49
CA ALA A 238 -12.63 3.70 17.05
C ALA A 238 -13.66 4.73 17.59
N PRO A 239 -13.25 5.99 17.79
CA PRO A 239 -11.92 6.55 17.53
C PRO A 239 -10.92 6.34 18.69
N ALA A 240 -11.35 5.90 19.86
CA ALA A 240 -10.54 5.88 21.09
C ALA A 240 -9.34 4.91 21.02
N SER A 241 -9.45 3.86 20.21
CA SER A 241 -8.43 2.81 20.05
C SER A 241 -7.48 3.04 18.88
N LEU A 242 -7.77 4.01 18.02
CA LEU A 242 -6.93 4.28 16.85
C LEU A 242 -5.56 4.83 17.25
N PRO A 243 -4.49 4.48 16.53
CA PRO A 243 -3.19 5.09 16.74
C PRO A 243 -3.25 6.61 16.59
N THR A 244 -2.55 7.32 17.47
CA THR A 244 -2.44 8.79 17.44
C THR A 244 -1.03 9.27 17.16
N ALA A 245 -0.08 8.34 16.99
CA ALA A 245 1.28 8.55 16.54
C ALA A 245 1.61 7.56 15.41
N MET A 246 2.49 7.96 14.49
CA MET A 246 2.93 7.10 13.41
C MET A 246 3.62 5.84 13.97
N PRO A 247 3.20 4.65 13.58
CA PRO A 247 3.87 3.41 13.98
C PRO A 247 5.32 3.37 13.49
N GLN A 248 6.27 3.31 14.42
CA GLN A 248 7.70 3.24 14.13
C GLN A 248 8.16 1.79 14.06
N SER A 249 8.84 1.42 12.99
CA SER A 249 9.23 0.02 12.73
C SER A 249 10.08 -0.58 13.85
N SER A 250 10.98 0.20 14.47
CA SER A 250 11.84 -0.29 15.55
C SER A 250 11.09 -0.69 16.82
N GLU A 251 9.91 -0.11 17.07
CA GLU A 251 9.09 -0.38 18.25
C GLU A 251 8.02 -1.44 18.00
N ILE A 252 7.36 -1.39 16.82
CA ILE A 252 6.24 -2.30 16.53
C ILE A 252 6.67 -3.59 15.81
N ALA A 253 7.85 -3.57 15.16
CA ALA A 253 8.43 -4.69 14.42
C ALA A 253 9.93 -4.87 14.73
N PRO A 254 10.32 -5.07 16.02
CA PRO A 254 11.73 -5.09 16.43
C PRO A 254 12.53 -6.24 15.79
N LEU A 255 11.98 -7.44 15.62
CA LEU A 255 12.68 -8.55 14.96
C LEU A 255 12.95 -8.25 13.49
N PHE A 256 11.97 -7.68 12.81
CA PHE A 256 12.13 -7.27 11.42
C PHE A 256 13.19 -6.18 11.30
N THR A 257 13.12 -5.18 12.16
CA THR A 257 14.06 -4.05 12.18
C THR A 257 15.49 -4.47 12.47
N GLU A 258 15.69 -5.41 13.42
CA GLU A 258 17.00 -5.96 13.72
C GLU A 258 17.58 -6.74 12.53
N ARG A 259 16.75 -7.55 11.88
CA ARG A 259 17.17 -8.43 10.79
C ARG A 259 17.32 -7.71 9.45
N TYR A 260 16.47 -6.73 9.17
CA TYR A 260 16.42 -6.00 7.88
C TYR A 260 16.32 -4.48 8.07
N PRO A 261 17.29 -3.86 8.72
CA PRO A 261 17.23 -2.43 9.07
C PRO A 261 17.05 -1.54 7.84
N GLU A 262 17.67 -1.86 6.70
CA GLU A 262 17.46 -1.09 5.47
C GLU A 262 15.98 -1.08 5.01
N ALA A 263 15.32 -2.22 5.06
CA ALA A 263 13.91 -2.31 4.66
C ALA A 263 13.00 -1.59 5.67
N ALA A 264 13.24 -1.74 6.96
CA ALA A 264 12.51 -1.05 8.02
C ALA A 264 12.60 0.48 7.87
N ILE A 265 13.80 1.00 7.60
CA ILE A 265 14.02 2.44 7.37
C ILE A 265 13.31 2.91 6.08
N ILE A 266 13.36 2.13 5.00
CA ILE A 266 12.64 2.45 3.77
C ILE A 266 11.14 2.58 4.06
N PHE A 267 10.56 1.69 4.87
CA PHE A 267 9.14 1.73 5.21
C PHE A 267 8.79 2.87 6.15
N ASP A 268 9.63 3.20 7.14
CA ASP A 268 9.40 4.39 7.96
C ASP A 268 9.48 5.68 7.11
N ASN A 269 10.40 5.76 6.15
CA ASN A 269 10.47 6.87 5.22
C ASN A 269 9.24 6.96 4.29
N LEU A 270 8.72 5.83 3.84
CA LEU A 270 7.46 5.73 3.07
C LEU A 270 6.28 6.27 3.91
N HIS A 271 6.11 5.74 5.12
CA HIS A 271 4.99 6.08 6.00
C HIS A 271 5.05 7.56 6.42
N SER A 272 6.25 8.07 6.68
CA SER A 272 6.46 9.49 6.96
C SER A 272 6.09 10.38 5.76
N LEU A 273 6.44 10.00 4.53
CA LEU A 273 6.05 10.79 3.36
C LEU A 273 4.54 10.73 3.09
N HIS A 274 3.85 9.62 3.43
CA HIS A 274 2.38 9.57 3.40
C HIS A 274 1.76 10.66 4.30
N ASP A 275 2.26 10.80 5.54
CA ASP A 275 1.79 11.82 6.48
C ASP A 275 2.11 13.24 5.97
N VAL A 276 3.34 13.47 5.53
CA VAL A 276 3.80 14.77 4.98
C VAL A 276 2.99 15.17 3.74
N ALA A 277 2.70 14.25 2.83
CA ALA A 277 1.87 14.54 1.66
C ALA A 277 0.45 14.94 2.07
N SER A 278 -0.11 14.24 3.05
CA SER A 278 -1.42 14.56 3.63
C SER A 278 -1.43 15.94 4.29
N ASP A 279 -0.39 16.27 5.05
CA ASP A 279 -0.23 17.56 5.72
C ASP A 279 -0.15 18.71 4.70
N ILE A 280 0.72 18.57 3.68
CA ILE A 280 0.84 19.57 2.60
C ILE A 280 -0.50 19.80 1.89
N LEU A 281 -1.23 18.73 1.59
CA LEU A 281 -2.52 18.83 0.92
C LEU A 281 -3.59 19.42 1.84
N ALA A 282 -3.57 19.09 3.12
CA ALA A 282 -4.54 19.56 4.10
C ALA A 282 -4.31 21.02 4.53
N ASP A 283 -3.09 21.54 4.44
CA ASP A 283 -2.75 22.84 4.99
C ASP A 283 -3.22 23.99 4.08
N PRO A 284 -4.14 24.86 4.56
CA PRO A 284 -4.58 26.04 3.82
C PRO A 284 -3.49 27.12 3.69
N ALA A 285 -2.48 27.11 4.55
CA ALA A 285 -1.36 28.06 4.48
C ALA A 285 -0.42 27.74 3.30
N VAL A 286 -0.42 26.50 2.78
CA VAL A 286 0.28 26.15 1.55
C VAL A 286 -0.61 26.48 0.35
N PRO A 287 -0.31 27.54 -0.45
CA PRO A 287 -1.12 27.91 -1.59
C PRO A 287 -1.26 26.76 -2.59
N ARG A 288 -2.45 26.59 -3.17
CA ARG A 288 -2.74 25.50 -4.13
C ARG A 288 -1.68 25.38 -5.24
N ALA A 289 -1.25 26.52 -5.79
CA ALA A 289 -0.23 26.56 -6.84
C ALA A 289 1.16 26.11 -6.38
N GLN A 290 1.41 26.05 -5.07
CA GLN A 290 2.69 25.65 -4.49
C GLN A 290 2.67 24.21 -3.97
N LYS A 291 1.50 23.57 -3.83
CA LYS A 291 1.40 22.22 -3.24
C LYS A 291 2.24 21.18 -4.00
N ARG A 292 2.17 21.17 -5.35
CA ARG A 292 3.03 20.27 -6.14
C ARG A 292 4.51 20.46 -5.83
N ARG A 293 4.98 21.69 -5.79
CA ARG A 293 6.40 21.97 -5.49
C ARG A 293 6.77 21.49 -4.08
N ALA A 294 5.94 21.78 -3.09
CA ALA A 294 6.18 21.33 -1.71
C ALA A 294 6.22 19.79 -1.60
N LEU A 295 5.31 19.11 -2.29
CA LEU A 295 5.29 17.65 -2.38
C LEU A 295 6.58 17.07 -2.98
N ILE A 296 7.04 17.61 -4.11
CA ILE A 296 8.27 17.15 -4.78
C ILE A 296 9.50 17.46 -3.91
N GLU A 297 9.57 18.62 -3.27
CA GLU A 297 10.66 18.97 -2.36
C GLU A 297 10.71 18.00 -1.15
N ALA A 298 9.56 17.64 -0.59
CA ALA A 298 9.48 16.64 0.47
C ALA A 298 9.95 15.26 -0.02
N ALA A 299 9.44 14.79 -1.16
CA ALA A 299 9.80 13.51 -1.74
C ALA A 299 11.32 13.39 -2.03
N VAL A 300 11.95 14.47 -2.51
CA VAL A 300 13.42 14.52 -2.71
C VAL A 300 14.15 14.27 -1.40
N ARG A 301 13.74 14.91 -0.30
CA ARG A 301 14.38 14.73 1.03
C ARG A 301 14.23 13.31 1.57
N TYR A 302 13.13 12.61 1.28
CA TYR A 302 12.94 11.21 1.67
C TYR A 302 13.67 10.21 0.76
N ARG A 303 14.09 10.64 -0.42
CA ARG A 303 14.89 9.82 -1.35
C ARG A 303 16.38 10.00 -1.22
N ASP A 304 16.85 11.19 -0.86
CA ASP A 304 18.28 11.47 -0.77
C ASP A 304 18.89 10.84 0.50
N ASP A 305 20.22 10.64 0.47
CA ASP A 305 20.98 10.04 1.56
C ASP A 305 21.67 11.10 2.43
N THR A 306 21.24 12.36 2.38
CA THR A 306 21.91 13.50 3.02
C THR A 306 21.01 14.39 3.87
N SER A 307 19.80 14.70 3.39
CA SER A 307 18.88 15.58 4.09
C SER A 307 18.31 14.89 5.34
N PHE A 308 18.37 15.53 6.47
CA PHE A 308 17.79 15.05 7.74
C PHE A 308 18.24 13.64 8.16
N VAL A 309 19.38 13.17 7.67
CA VAL A 309 19.88 11.84 8.03
C VAL A 309 20.40 11.84 9.46
N VAL A 310 20.00 10.82 10.22
CA VAL A 310 20.49 10.56 11.59
C VAL A 310 21.17 9.18 11.65
N SER A 311 21.79 8.87 12.77
CA SER A 311 22.31 7.53 13.01
C SER A 311 21.16 6.51 13.25
N ILE A 312 21.46 5.22 13.10
CA ILE A 312 20.50 4.16 13.43
C ILE A 312 20.14 4.20 14.92
N ASP A 313 21.09 4.53 15.77
CA ASP A 313 20.85 4.62 17.22
C ASP A 313 19.96 5.80 17.58
N ASP A 314 20.17 6.97 16.95
CA ASP A 314 19.28 8.13 17.12
C ASP A 314 17.85 7.83 16.63
N TRP A 315 17.73 7.19 15.47
CA TRP A 315 16.42 6.76 14.92
C TRP A 315 15.67 5.83 15.87
N LYS A 316 16.33 4.80 16.42
CA LYS A 316 15.74 3.91 17.41
C LYS A 316 15.42 4.65 18.72
N SER A 317 16.28 5.56 19.15
CA SER A 317 16.05 6.34 20.37
C SER A 317 14.87 7.29 20.24
N MET A 318 14.67 7.92 19.07
CA MET A 318 13.50 8.75 18.80
C MET A 318 12.21 7.92 18.85
N ALA A 319 12.22 6.76 18.22
CA ALA A 319 11.07 5.84 18.23
C ALA A 319 10.77 5.35 19.65
N HIS A 320 11.78 4.98 20.42
CA HIS A 320 11.65 4.51 21.80
C HIS A 320 11.12 5.60 22.77
N ALA A 321 11.42 6.86 22.49
CA ALA A 321 10.88 7.99 23.26
C ALA A 321 9.36 8.21 23.04
N MET A 322 8.79 7.62 22.00
CA MET A 322 7.36 7.69 21.71
C MET A 322 6.59 6.65 22.52
N ASP A 323 5.32 6.96 22.82
CA ASP A 323 4.43 6.03 23.52
C ASP A 323 3.95 4.92 22.55
N LEU A 324 4.42 3.69 22.78
CA LEU A 324 4.05 2.52 21.98
C LEU A 324 2.51 2.29 21.92
N ALA A 325 1.78 2.63 22.99
CA ALA A 325 0.33 2.52 22.98
C ALA A 325 -0.33 3.46 21.97
N LYS A 326 0.27 4.65 21.75
CA LYS A 326 -0.20 5.60 20.74
C LYS A 326 0.10 5.16 19.30
N MET A 327 1.01 4.22 19.11
CA MET A 327 1.34 3.60 17.82
C MET A 327 0.47 2.36 17.49
N GLY A 328 -0.49 1.99 18.35
CA GLY A 328 -1.32 0.79 18.19
C GLY A 328 -0.92 -0.38 19.10
N GLY A 329 0.20 -0.23 19.81
CA GLY A 329 0.75 -1.25 20.71
C GLY A 329 1.63 -2.29 20.01
N PRO A 330 2.24 -3.22 20.75
CA PRO A 330 3.11 -4.26 20.21
C PRO A 330 2.32 -5.28 19.37
N ALA A 331 3.03 -5.98 18.47
CA ALA A 331 2.46 -7.11 17.76
C ALA A 331 2.03 -8.21 18.75
N PRO A 332 0.77 -8.70 18.71
CA PRO A 332 0.24 -9.71 19.63
C PRO A 332 0.67 -11.12 19.20
N ILE A 333 1.97 -11.37 19.19
CA ILE A 333 2.56 -12.65 18.74
C ILE A 333 2.94 -13.54 19.92
N THR A 334 2.83 -14.87 19.70
CA THR A 334 3.44 -15.88 20.56
C THR A 334 4.80 -16.29 20.00
N ARG A 335 5.82 -16.34 20.85
CA ARG A 335 7.18 -16.80 20.50
C ARG A 335 7.38 -18.25 20.90
#